data_fa6d387379fc841394f1bf1d1b6c41df
#
_entry.id   fa6d387379fc841394f1bf1d1b6c41df
#
_cell.length_a   1.000
_cell.length_b   1.000
_cell.length_c   1.000
_cell.angle_alpha   90.00
_cell.angle_beta   90.00
_cell.angle_gamma   90.00
#
_symmetry.space_group_name_H-M   'P 1'
#
loop_
_entity.id
_entity.type
_entity.pdbx_description
1 polymer ?
#
loop_
_entity_poly.entity_id
_entity_poly.type
_entity_poly.pdbx_seq_one_letter_code
_entity_poly.pdbx_strand_id
1 'polypeptide(L)'
;MAEQKEPVKRRVALKLIKLGMDTRQVVARFEAERQALAMMDHPNIAKVFDVGATEAGRPYFVMELVRGVRITQYCEENELTVPESLNLFTLVCRAVQHAHQKGVIHRDIKPSNIVVTLHDGVPVPKVIDFGIAKAIEGDLTEQTIYTQYQQFIGTPAYMSPEQAELSGLGVDTRTDIYALGVLL
;
A
#
# COMPACT_ATOMS: atom_id res chain seq x y z
N MET A 1 -3.44 -10.98 10.72
CA MET A 1 -2.18 -11.65 11.10
C MET A 1 -2.39 -13.15 10.94
N ALA A 2 -1.43 -13.86 10.35
CA ALA A 2 -1.47 -15.30 10.11
C ALA A 2 -0.08 -15.92 10.36
N GLU A 3 0.01 -17.24 10.34
CA GLU A 3 1.27 -17.99 10.39
C GLU A 3 1.42 -18.75 9.07
N GLN A 4 2.49 -18.44 8.33
CA GLN A 4 2.92 -19.26 7.20
C GLN A 4 3.67 -20.47 7.75
N LYS A 5 3.28 -21.69 7.32
CA LYS A 5 3.91 -22.92 7.78
C LYS A 5 4.99 -23.41 6.81
N GLU A 6 4.76 -23.23 5.52
CA GLU A 6 5.66 -23.66 4.43
C GLU A 6 5.97 -22.46 3.50
N PRO A 7 7.14 -22.44 2.84
CA PRO A 7 8.31 -23.29 3.04
C PRO A 7 9.08 -22.98 4.35
N VAL A 8 8.79 -21.86 5.01
CA VAL A 8 9.41 -21.43 6.26
C VAL A 8 8.36 -20.97 7.25
N LYS A 9 8.45 -21.46 8.49
CA LYS A 9 7.54 -21.05 9.57
C LYS A 9 7.83 -19.60 9.99
N ARG A 10 6.86 -18.69 9.74
CA ARG A 10 6.96 -17.27 10.11
C ARG A 10 5.59 -16.63 10.30
N ARG A 11 5.55 -15.56 11.10
CA ARG A 11 4.36 -14.70 11.19
C ARG A 11 4.30 -13.74 10.01
N VAL A 12 3.11 -13.60 9.43
CA VAL A 12 2.87 -12.83 8.20
C VAL A 12 1.61 -11.97 8.33
N ALA A 13 1.53 -10.92 7.54
CA ALA A 13 0.31 -10.22 7.26
C ALA A 13 -0.37 -10.92 6.07
N LEU A 14 -1.62 -11.35 6.23
CA LEU A 14 -2.44 -11.91 5.16
C LEU A 14 -3.49 -10.87 4.76
N LYS A 15 -3.45 -10.45 3.51
CA LYS A 15 -4.44 -9.55 2.92
C LYS A 15 -5.30 -10.30 1.92
N LEU A 16 -6.59 -10.41 2.22
CA LEU A 16 -7.59 -10.98 1.33
C LEU A 16 -8.22 -9.85 0.51
N ILE A 17 -8.27 -10.01 -0.81
CA ILE A 17 -8.96 -9.07 -1.69
C ILE A 17 -10.45 -9.38 -1.68
N LYS A 18 -11.26 -8.36 -1.45
CA LYS A 18 -12.72 -8.48 -1.62
C LYS A 18 -13.01 -8.49 -3.12
N LEU A 19 -13.68 -9.52 -3.60
CA LEU A 19 -14.08 -9.61 -5.00
C LEU A 19 -15.30 -8.69 -5.23
N GLY A 20 -15.18 -7.77 -6.19
CA GLY A 20 -16.30 -7.14 -6.87
C GLY A 20 -16.95 -8.12 -7.88
N MET A 21 -17.98 -7.67 -8.61
CA MET A 21 -18.78 -8.55 -9.48
C MET A 21 -18.05 -9.12 -10.72
N ASP A 22 -16.84 -8.63 -11.10
CA ASP A 22 -16.15 -9.06 -12.32
C ASP A 22 -14.85 -9.81 -12.03
N THR A 23 -14.98 -11.11 -11.77
CA THR A 23 -13.92 -11.97 -11.26
C THR A 23 -12.77 -12.22 -12.25
N ARG A 24 -13.01 -12.22 -13.58
CA ARG A 24 -12.00 -12.58 -14.60
C ARG A 24 -11.00 -11.46 -14.84
N GLN A 25 -11.47 -10.21 -14.96
CA GLN A 25 -10.59 -9.04 -15.13
C GLN A 25 -9.75 -8.79 -13.87
N VAL A 26 -10.35 -8.98 -12.70
CA VAL A 26 -9.69 -8.89 -11.40
C VAL A 26 -8.53 -9.89 -11.32
N VAL A 27 -8.73 -11.14 -11.73
CA VAL A 27 -7.68 -12.16 -11.72
C VAL A 27 -6.55 -11.85 -12.70
N ALA A 28 -6.85 -11.37 -13.91
CA ALA A 28 -5.83 -11.05 -14.91
C ALA A 28 -4.95 -9.85 -14.47
N ARG A 29 -5.55 -8.80 -13.90
CA ARG A 29 -4.82 -7.65 -13.32
C ARG A 29 -3.99 -8.05 -12.11
N PHE A 30 -4.53 -8.93 -11.26
CA PHE A 30 -3.85 -9.50 -10.10
C PHE A 30 -2.56 -10.23 -10.51
N GLU A 31 -2.60 -11.05 -11.56
CA GLU A 31 -1.43 -11.77 -12.06
C GLU A 31 -0.34 -10.82 -12.61
N ALA A 32 -0.74 -9.75 -13.29
CA ALA A 32 0.20 -8.75 -13.81
C ALA A 32 0.89 -7.98 -12.66
N GLU A 33 0.13 -7.55 -11.64
CA GLU A 33 0.69 -6.82 -10.50
C GLU A 33 1.50 -7.71 -9.56
N ARG A 34 1.14 -8.98 -9.45
CA ARG A 34 1.88 -9.99 -8.67
C ARG A 34 3.36 -10.00 -9.01
N GLN A 35 3.70 -10.00 -10.29
CA GLN A 35 5.10 -10.06 -10.73
C GLN A 35 5.85 -8.78 -10.39
N ALA A 36 5.24 -7.60 -10.57
CA ALA A 36 5.83 -6.32 -10.22
C ALA A 36 6.08 -6.21 -8.70
N LEU A 37 5.12 -6.65 -7.88
CA LEU A 37 5.25 -6.66 -6.42
C LEU A 37 6.32 -7.63 -5.92
N ALA A 38 6.46 -8.80 -6.53
CA ALA A 38 7.50 -9.77 -6.19
C ALA A 38 8.92 -9.26 -6.50
N MET A 39 9.05 -8.32 -7.46
CA MET A 39 10.33 -7.68 -7.81
C MET A 39 10.68 -6.48 -6.94
N MET A 40 9.81 -6.06 -6.02
CA MET A 40 10.09 -4.95 -5.12
C MET A 40 10.95 -5.43 -3.95
N ASP A 41 12.25 -5.18 -4.02
CA ASP A 41 13.18 -5.40 -2.92
C ASP A 41 13.81 -4.06 -2.51
N HIS A 42 13.26 -3.48 -1.45
CA HIS A 42 13.70 -2.21 -0.88
C HIS A 42 13.55 -2.23 0.64
N PRO A 43 14.52 -1.74 1.43
CA PRO A 43 14.48 -1.82 2.90
C PRO A 43 13.28 -1.10 3.51
N ASN A 44 12.77 -0.06 2.85
CA ASN A 44 11.63 0.73 3.30
C ASN A 44 10.29 0.32 2.65
N ILE A 45 10.20 -0.86 2.05
CA ILE A 45 8.97 -1.47 1.54
C ILE A 45 8.74 -2.79 2.26
N ALA A 46 7.51 -3.05 2.70
CA ALA A 46 7.16 -4.36 3.25
C ALA A 46 7.21 -5.43 2.14
N LYS A 47 7.97 -6.50 2.36
CA LYS A 47 8.17 -7.57 1.36
C LYS A 47 6.88 -8.35 1.13
N VAL A 48 6.58 -8.64 -0.13
CA VAL A 48 5.57 -9.64 -0.52
C VAL A 48 6.27 -10.99 -0.59
N PHE A 49 5.80 -11.95 0.20
CA PHE A 49 6.39 -13.28 0.31
C PHE A 49 5.73 -14.29 -0.61
N ASP A 50 4.42 -14.15 -0.79
CA ASP A 50 3.64 -15.08 -1.58
C ASP A 50 2.33 -14.43 -2.02
N VAL A 51 1.76 -14.97 -3.10
CA VAL A 51 0.52 -14.49 -3.69
C VAL A 51 -0.25 -15.69 -4.21
N GLY A 52 -1.53 -15.79 -3.88
CA GLY A 52 -2.35 -16.93 -4.28
C GLY A 52 -3.83 -16.62 -4.29
N ALA A 53 -4.63 -17.67 -4.49
CA ALA A 53 -6.08 -17.62 -4.37
C ALA A 53 -6.56 -18.71 -3.40
N THR A 54 -7.61 -18.39 -2.64
CA THR A 54 -8.27 -19.38 -1.78
C THR A 54 -9.04 -20.40 -2.63
N GLU A 55 -9.50 -21.52 -2.03
CA GLU A 55 -10.37 -22.49 -2.70
C GLU A 55 -11.63 -21.86 -3.31
N ALA A 56 -12.13 -20.79 -2.68
CA ALA A 56 -13.25 -19.98 -3.20
C ALA A 56 -12.83 -18.96 -4.28
N GLY A 57 -11.61 -19.03 -4.82
CA GLY A 57 -11.08 -18.15 -5.86
C GLY A 57 -10.77 -16.72 -5.40
N ARG A 58 -10.73 -16.43 -4.09
CA ARG A 58 -10.39 -15.09 -3.58
C ARG A 58 -8.90 -14.87 -3.58
N PRO A 59 -8.38 -13.84 -4.28
CA PRO A 59 -6.97 -13.50 -4.26
C PRO A 59 -6.50 -13.11 -2.85
N TYR A 60 -5.27 -13.48 -2.51
CA TYR A 60 -4.64 -13.05 -1.27
C TYR A 60 -3.14 -12.76 -1.46
N PHE A 61 -2.63 -11.91 -0.59
CA PHE A 61 -1.20 -11.62 -0.46
C PHE A 61 -0.70 -12.04 0.91
N VAL A 62 0.47 -12.66 0.92
CA VAL A 62 1.24 -12.96 2.13
C VAL A 62 2.41 -11.98 2.19
N MET A 63 2.45 -11.14 3.21
CA MET A 63 3.40 -10.04 3.29
C MET A 63 4.16 -10.06 4.62
N GLU A 64 5.25 -9.33 4.65
CA GLU A 64 5.97 -9.01 5.87
C GLU A 64 5.03 -8.40 6.91
N LEU A 65 5.02 -9.00 8.10
CA LEU A 65 4.33 -8.43 9.26
C LEU A 65 5.22 -7.36 9.90
N VAL A 66 5.06 -6.11 9.46
CA VAL A 66 5.78 -4.98 10.03
C VAL A 66 5.18 -4.63 11.38
N ARG A 67 6.00 -4.69 12.42
CA ARG A 67 5.63 -4.29 13.79
C ARG A 67 6.24 -2.94 14.10
N GLY A 68 5.41 -1.97 14.44
CA GLY A 68 5.84 -0.62 14.73
C GLY A 68 4.64 0.30 14.93
N VAL A 69 4.88 1.58 14.90
CA VAL A 69 3.87 2.64 15.02
C VAL A 69 3.80 3.45 13.72
N ARG A 70 2.69 4.15 13.51
CA ARG A 70 2.53 5.02 12.33
C ARG A 70 3.58 6.13 12.34
N ILE A 71 4.04 6.56 11.18
CA ILE A 71 5.11 7.55 11.06
C ILE A 71 4.80 8.85 11.82
N THR A 72 3.57 9.37 11.75
CA THR A 72 3.16 10.58 12.49
C THR A 72 3.22 10.36 13.99
N GLN A 73 2.68 9.24 14.46
CA GLN A 73 2.73 8.85 15.86
C GLN A 73 4.18 8.67 16.36
N TYR A 74 5.05 8.06 15.54
CA TYR A 74 6.46 7.91 15.87
C TYR A 74 7.16 9.27 16.05
N CYS A 75 6.92 10.21 15.13
CA CYS A 75 7.48 11.55 15.22
C CYS A 75 7.01 12.29 16.48
N GLU A 76 5.72 12.18 16.82
CA GLU A 76 5.13 12.80 18.00
C GLU A 76 5.65 12.18 19.30
N GLU A 77 5.62 10.85 19.44
CA GLU A 77 6.04 10.12 20.65
C GLU A 77 7.54 10.26 20.97
N ASN A 78 8.36 10.48 19.94
CA ASN A 78 9.81 10.67 20.10
C ASN A 78 10.24 12.13 19.99
N GLU A 79 9.31 13.09 19.94
CA GLU A 79 9.56 14.52 19.87
C GLU A 79 10.59 14.88 18.79
N LEU A 80 10.46 14.26 17.60
CA LEU A 80 11.45 14.43 16.53
C LEU A 80 11.50 15.88 16.05
N THR A 81 12.71 16.38 15.87
CA THR A 81 12.96 17.65 15.20
C THR A 81 12.54 17.60 13.73
N VAL A 82 12.32 18.77 13.11
CA VAL A 82 11.98 18.85 11.68
C VAL A 82 13.03 18.13 10.81
N PRO A 83 14.36 18.30 11.00
CA PRO A 83 15.34 17.55 10.21
C PRO A 83 15.25 16.04 10.39
N GLU A 84 14.97 15.53 11.58
CA GLU A 84 14.81 14.09 11.83
C GLU A 84 13.56 13.53 11.15
N SER A 85 12.44 14.25 11.24
CA SER A 85 11.20 13.90 10.52
C SER A 85 11.40 13.88 9.01
N LEU A 86 12.10 14.88 8.45
CA LEU A 86 12.44 14.97 7.03
C LEU A 86 13.36 13.82 6.59
N ASN A 87 14.26 13.35 7.45
CA ASN A 87 15.08 12.17 7.16
C ASN A 87 14.21 10.91 6.99
N LEU A 88 13.27 10.66 7.90
CA LEU A 88 12.31 9.55 7.76
C LEU A 88 11.46 9.70 6.50
N PHE A 89 10.94 10.90 6.24
CA PHE A 89 10.15 11.18 5.05
C PHE A 89 10.94 10.95 3.75
N THR A 90 12.21 11.32 3.72
CA THR A 90 13.10 11.06 2.56
C THR A 90 13.23 9.56 2.26
N LEU A 91 13.31 8.71 3.29
CA LEU A 91 13.34 7.27 3.10
C LEU A 91 12.03 6.74 2.51
N VAL A 92 10.88 7.30 2.91
CA VAL A 92 9.58 6.99 2.31
C VAL A 92 9.54 7.41 0.85
N CYS A 93 10.00 8.62 0.51
CA CYS A 93 10.07 9.09 -0.88
C CYS A 93 10.91 8.16 -1.76
N ARG A 94 12.06 7.68 -1.26
CA ARG A 94 12.92 6.71 -1.97
C ARG A 94 12.22 5.37 -2.20
N ALA A 95 11.46 4.90 -1.21
CA ALA A 95 10.66 3.69 -1.34
C ALA A 95 9.60 3.82 -2.44
N VAL A 96 8.86 4.93 -2.44
CA VAL A 96 7.83 5.20 -3.46
C VAL A 96 8.46 5.37 -4.84
N GLN A 97 9.59 6.08 -4.95
CA GLN A 97 10.35 6.22 -6.21
C GLN A 97 10.80 4.85 -6.73
N HIS A 98 11.30 3.96 -5.86
CA HIS A 98 11.67 2.59 -6.26
C HIS A 98 10.48 1.81 -6.85
N ALA A 99 9.30 1.92 -6.23
CA ALA A 99 8.08 1.31 -6.75
C ALA A 99 7.69 1.87 -8.13
N HIS A 100 7.73 3.20 -8.30
CA HIS A 100 7.46 3.88 -9.58
C HIS A 100 8.39 3.41 -10.70
N GLN A 101 9.69 3.22 -10.41
CA GLN A 101 10.67 2.68 -11.38
C GLN A 101 10.35 1.24 -11.81
N LYS A 102 9.58 0.50 -11.00
CA LYS A 102 9.08 -0.85 -11.32
C LYS A 102 7.68 -0.84 -11.92
N GLY A 103 7.14 0.35 -12.23
CA GLY A 103 5.79 0.51 -12.77
C GLY A 103 4.67 0.32 -11.74
N VAL A 104 4.99 0.31 -10.44
CA VAL A 104 4.02 0.14 -9.35
C VAL A 104 3.68 1.49 -8.74
N ILE A 105 2.39 1.83 -8.70
CA ILE A 105 1.84 3.03 -8.06
C ILE A 105 1.16 2.60 -6.76
N HIS A 106 1.40 3.32 -5.67
CA HIS A 106 0.85 2.96 -4.35
C HIS A 106 -0.65 3.26 -4.24
N ARG A 107 -1.10 4.41 -4.75
CA ARG A 107 -2.52 4.87 -4.82
C ARG A 107 -3.22 5.10 -3.48
N ASP A 108 -2.56 4.87 -2.35
CA ASP A 108 -3.14 5.02 -1.00
C ASP A 108 -2.08 5.42 0.04
N ILE A 109 -1.18 6.35 -0.32
CA ILE A 109 -0.18 6.90 0.62
C ILE A 109 -0.91 7.70 1.70
N LYS A 110 -0.69 7.31 2.96
CA LYS A 110 -1.22 7.98 4.16
C LYS A 110 -0.46 7.49 5.40
N PRO A 111 -0.53 8.19 6.53
CA PRO A 111 0.20 7.80 7.74
C PRO A 111 -0.04 6.36 8.20
N SER A 112 -1.26 5.84 8.04
CA SER A 112 -1.58 4.45 8.43
C SER A 112 -0.88 3.39 7.59
N ASN A 113 -0.39 3.75 6.40
CA ASN A 113 0.31 2.86 5.48
C ASN A 113 1.83 3.05 5.51
N ILE A 114 2.34 3.81 6.49
CA ILE A 114 3.76 4.01 6.74
C ILE A 114 4.04 3.70 8.21
N VAL A 115 4.71 2.59 8.46
CA VAL A 115 5.00 2.08 9.81
C VAL A 115 6.48 2.23 10.09
N VAL A 116 6.84 2.89 11.20
CA VAL A 116 8.22 2.96 11.66
C VAL A 116 8.48 1.80 12.61
N THR A 117 9.49 1.00 12.28
CA THR A 117 10.03 -0.08 13.11
C THR A 117 11.43 0.28 13.56
N LEU A 118 11.93 -0.35 14.60
CA LEU A 118 13.32 -0.23 15.03
C LEU A 118 14.11 -1.43 14.53
N HIS A 119 15.23 -1.17 13.86
CA HIS A 119 16.21 -2.17 13.50
C HIS A 119 17.53 -1.79 14.18
N ASP A 120 17.98 -2.59 15.13
CA ASP A 120 19.15 -2.31 15.98
C ASP A 120 19.12 -0.91 16.63
N GLY A 121 17.93 -0.49 17.06
CA GLY A 121 17.69 0.82 17.67
C GLY A 121 17.55 1.98 16.68
N VAL A 122 17.74 1.74 15.38
CA VAL A 122 17.59 2.77 14.33
C VAL A 122 16.17 2.75 13.77
N PRO A 123 15.49 3.92 13.67
CA PRO A 123 14.16 3.99 13.08
C PRO A 123 14.19 3.74 11.56
N VAL A 124 13.39 2.78 11.12
CA VAL A 124 13.25 2.39 9.72
C VAL A 124 11.79 2.49 9.32
N PRO A 125 11.39 3.50 8.52
CA PRO A 125 10.04 3.57 7.99
C PRO A 125 9.84 2.49 6.92
N LYS A 126 8.71 1.82 6.94
CA LYS A 126 8.29 0.83 5.95
C LYS A 126 6.94 1.23 5.36
N VAL A 127 6.89 1.38 4.06
CA VAL A 127 5.64 1.53 3.30
C VAL A 127 4.99 0.15 3.21
N ILE A 128 3.76 0.06 3.68
CA ILE A 128 2.96 -1.16 3.67
C ILE A 128 1.75 -0.96 2.77
N ASP A 129 1.15 -2.05 2.36
CA ASP A 129 -0.19 -2.05 1.76
C ASP A 129 -0.30 -1.25 0.46
N PHE A 130 0.66 -1.44 -0.47
CA PHE A 130 0.52 -0.92 -1.84
C PHE A 130 -0.90 -1.16 -2.34
N GLY A 131 -1.51 -0.15 -2.97
CA GLY A 131 -2.93 -0.09 -3.34
C GLY A 131 -3.38 -1.12 -4.38
N ILE A 132 -2.88 -2.34 -4.25
CA ILE A 132 -3.15 -3.51 -5.10
C ILE A 132 -4.65 -3.74 -5.26
N ALA A 133 -5.42 -3.57 -4.18
CA ALA A 133 -6.87 -3.69 -4.25
C ALA A 133 -7.48 -2.65 -5.19
N LYS A 134 -7.00 -1.40 -5.15
CA LYS A 134 -7.47 -0.30 -6.01
C LYS A 134 -7.05 -0.47 -7.47
N ALA A 135 -5.88 -1.08 -7.74
CA ALA A 135 -5.43 -1.39 -9.09
C ALA A 135 -6.24 -2.53 -9.71
N ILE A 136 -6.62 -3.51 -8.90
CA ILE A 136 -7.44 -4.65 -9.31
C ILE A 136 -8.90 -4.23 -9.51
N GLU A 137 -9.40 -3.32 -8.68
CA GLU A 137 -10.76 -2.78 -8.77
C GLU A 137 -10.97 -1.86 -9.97
N GLY A 138 -9.94 -1.41 -10.68
CA GLY A 138 -9.90 -0.46 -11.80
C GLY A 138 -11.22 -0.27 -12.55
N ASP A 139 -11.53 0.91 -13.05
CA ASP A 139 -12.75 1.33 -13.78
C ASP A 139 -14.06 0.68 -13.28
N LEU A 140 -14.36 0.93 -12.01
CA LEU A 140 -15.61 0.50 -11.40
C LEU A 140 -16.76 1.28 -12.05
N THR A 141 -17.81 0.57 -12.46
CA THR A 141 -19.07 1.16 -12.95
C THR A 141 -19.65 2.13 -11.91
N GLU A 142 -20.41 3.15 -12.37
CA GLU A 142 -21.03 4.19 -11.54
C GLU A 142 -21.74 3.66 -10.27
N GLN A 143 -22.29 2.46 -10.30
CA GLN A 143 -22.96 1.83 -9.16
C GLN A 143 -22.00 1.40 -8.04
N THR A 144 -20.77 1.00 -8.35
CA THR A 144 -19.77 0.63 -7.35
C THR A 144 -19.19 1.87 -6.67
N ILE A 145 -19.18 3.00 -7.38
CA ILE A 145 -18.78 4.31 -6.89
C ILE A 145 -19.71 4.78 -5.75
N TYR A 146 -21.02 4.62 -5.90
CA TYR A 146 -22.01 5.02 -4.88
C TYR A 146 -21.86 4.22 -3.57
N THR A 147 -21.55 2.93 -3.66
CA THR A 147 -21.34 2.07 -2.49
C THR A 147 -20.00 2.38 -1.81
N GLN A 148 -18.99 2.78 -2.57
CA GLN A 148 -17.73 3.26 -2.01
C GLN A 148 -17.88 4.61 -1.32
N TYR A 149 -18.70 5.54 -1.82
CA TYR A 149 -19.00 6.80 -1.15
C TYR A 149 -19.55 6.61 0.27
N GLN A 150 -20.37 5.60 0.50
CA GLN A 150 -20.84 5.25 1.86
C GLN A 150 -19.78 4.51 2.70
N GLN A 151 -18.80 3.86 2.11
CA GLN A 151 -17.64 3.24 2.78
C GLN A 151 -16.42 4.18 2.88
N PHE A 152 -16.51 5.40 2.32
CA PHE A 152 -15.48 6.45 2.41
C PHE A 152 -15.36 7.06 3.84
N ILE A 153 -15.41 6.21 4.86
CA ILE A 153 -14.94 6.52 6.22
C ILE A 153 -13.42 6.29 6.29
N GLY A 154 -12.69 6.74 5.24
CA GLY A 154 -11.22 6.71 5.19
C GLY A 154 -10.73 8.06 4.66
N THR A 155 -9.72 8.61 5.23
CA THR A 155 -9.18 9.96 5.19
C THR A 155 -9.16 10.57 3.77
N PRO A 156 -10.17 11.34 3.32
CA PRO A 156 -10.21 11.97 2.00
C PRO A 156 -9.05 12.96 1.78
N ALA A 157 -8.43 13.42 2.88
CA ALA A 157 -7.37 14.41 2.88
C ALA A 157 -6.14 14.05 2.04
N TYR A 158 -5.85 12.74 1.85
CA TYR A 158 -4.69 12.26 1.08
C TYR A 158 -5.04 11.86 -0.36
N MET A 159 -6.30 12.01 -0.76
CA MET A 159 -6.78 11.65 -2.09
C MET A 159 -6.41 12.76 -3.07
N SER A 160 -5.77 12.41 -4.17
CA SER A 160 -5.46 13.38 -5.22
C SER A 160 -6.71 13.81 -5.99
N PRO A 161 -6.71 15.00 -6.62
CA PRO A 161 -7.87 15.49 -7.39
C PRO A 161 -8.34 14.50 -8.46
N GLU A 162 -7.41 13.88 -9.20
CA GLU A 162 -7.73 12.90 -10.24
C GLU A 162 -8.36 11.62 -9.68
N GLN A 163 -8.06 11.25 -8.43
CA GLN A 163 -8.75 10.15 -7.75
C GLN A 163 -10.17 10.55 -7.29
N ALA A 164 -10.35 11.82 -6.91
CA ALA A 164 -11.63 12.32 -6.42
C ALA A 164 -12.62 12.59 -7.56
N GLU A 165 -12.14 13.08 -8.70
CA GLU A 165 -13.00 13.48 -9.83
C GLU A 165 -13.51 12.30 -10.64
N LEU A 166 -12.98 11.09 -10.48
CA LEU A 166 -13.33 9.91 -11.30
C LEU A 166 -13.28 10.21 -12.81
N SER A 167 -12.42 11.17 -13.19
CA SER A 167 -12.43 11.84 -14.50
C SER A 167 -11.93 10.98 -15.67
N GLY A 168 -11.74 9.66 -15.48
CA GLY A 168 -11.16 8.78 -16.53
C GLY A 168 -9.71 9.15 -16.89
N LEU A 169 -9.17 10.21 -16.35
CA LEU A 169 -7.74 10.55 -16.42
C LEU A 169 -7.03 9.53 -15.54
N GLY A 170 -6.29 8.63 -16.17
CA GLY A 170 -5.66 7.50 -15.49
C GLY A 170 -4.85 7.94 -14.27
N VAL A 171 -5.00 7.20 -13.18
CA VAL A 171 -4.19 7.36 -11.97
C VAL A 171 -2.74 7.00 -12.31
N ASP A 172 -1.82 7.94 -12.16
CA ASP A 172 -0.40 7.76 -12.42
C ASP A 172 0.47 8.08 -11.17
N THR A 173 1.77 8.17 -11.34
CA THR A 173 2.73 8.45 -10.25
C THR A 173 2.49 9.78 -9.55
N ARG A 174 1.83 10.75 -10.19
CA ARG A 174 1.50 12.06 -9.61
C ARG A 174 0.55 11.95 -8.43
N THR A 175 -0.32 10.95 -8.44
CA THR A 175 -1.22 10.63 -7.34
C THR A 175 -0.46 10.37 -6.03
N ASP A 176 0.60 9.57 -6.09
CA ASP A 176 1.45 9.31 -4.92
C ASP A 176 2.24 10.56 -4.51
N ILE A 177 2.70 11.36 -5.47
CA ILE A 177 3.41 12.62 -5.20
C ILE A 177 2.50 13.60 -4.47
N TYR A 178 1.22 13.73 -4.89
CA TYR A 178 0.23 14.55 -4.18
C TYR A 178 0.07 14.09 -2.73
N ALA A 179 -0.16 12.79 -2.52
CA ALA A 179 -0.35 12.23 -1.19
C ALA A 179 0.91 12.37 -0.30
N LEU A 180 2.12 12.27 -0.86
CA LEU A 180 3.37 12.58 -0.18
C LEU A 180 3.46 14.05 0.22
N GLY A 181 3.01 14.98 -0.65
CA GLY A 181 2.95 16.40 -0.32
C GLY A 181 1.98 16.73 0.81
N VAL A 182 0.88 15.99 0.93
CA VAL A 182 -0.07 16.14 2.06
C VAL A 182 0.48 15.52 3.35
N LEU A 183 1.31 14.47 3.23
CA LEU A 183 1.94 13.80 4.38
C LEU A 183 3.05 14.66 5.02
N LEU A 184 3.75 15.47 4.22
CA LEU A 184 4.84 16.37 4.65
C LEU A 184 4.33 17.51 5.52
#